data_29ffeced88acd5ce42581b6afa00154a
#
_entry.id   29ffeced88acd5ce42581b6afa00154a
#
_cell.length_a   1.000
_cell.length_b   1.000
_cell.length_c   1.000
_cell.angle_alpha   90.00
_cell.angle_beta   90.00
_cell.angle_gamma   90.00
#
_symmetry.space_group_name_H-M   'P 1'
#
loop_
_entity.id
_entity.type
_entity.pdbx_description
1 polymer ?
#
loop_
_entity_poly.entity_id
_entity_poly.type
_entity_poly.pdbx_seq_one_letter_code
_entity_poly.pdbx_strand_id
1 'polypeptide(L)'
;MPRVLHITPHLGGGVGRVLRGALEAVLADRNRAFEPEVISLEYANDQALDMAARCGLRLRDRMSDRPDEILAAVASADVVVVHFWNHPLLQALLVRHALPPARIVFWSHVSGFHAPYVFPDAALAYPDRFVLTTPISRTVPEVAAFEIASGCALPIIWSTGGIAHVEEIVPVAHPRFTVGYLGTVDYAKLHPRFLQMSARIALPDAEWVVCGGPNHHALAEQARAGGWAHRFRFEGPVTDISSYLARFDVFGYPLSPEHYGTCEQALVEAMAAGVPPVVLANRAERTIVDDGVSGIIATSEDEYVRAVEALARDDDLRRRLSSGAREAARRRFSLSTMVSAWDRLLREVLSGPKRARSWSGAVAGPRTSAAQLFCESLGVAHGQAFRATVEARTQEDLRVGESLIMARHGASHAFRSRTRGTPHHYRKFFPEDAMLRRWSALLPASEA
;
A
#
# COMPACT_ATOMS: atom_id res chain seq x y z
N MET A 1 5.14 7.96 -30.75
CA MET A 1 5.09 6.97 -29.66
C MET A 1 3.82 7.24 -28.86
N PRO A 2 2.98 6.24 -28.55
CA PRO A 2 1.78 6.44 -27.74
C PRO A 2 2.14 6.94 -26.32
N ARG A 3 1.33 7.88 -25.79
CA ARG A 3 1.55 8.49 -24.48
C ARG A 3 0.75 7.77 -23.40
N VAL A 4 1.43 7.35 -22.33
CA VAL A 4 0.82 6.74 -21.14
C VAL A 4 0.88 7.73 -19.99
N LEU A 5 -0.27 8.23 -19.58
CA LEU A 5 -0.42 9.13 -18.44
C LEU A 5 -0.66 8.32 -17.17
N HIS A 6 0.27 8.39 -16.22
CA HIS A 6 0.07 7.87 -14.88
C HIS A 6 -0.52 8.95 -13.97
N ILE A 7 -1.66 8.68 -13.34
CA ILE A 7 -2.25 9.52 -12.30
C ILE A 7 -2.09 8.80 -10.96
N THR A 8 -1.35 9.40 -10.05
CA THR A 8 -1.10 8.83 -8.72
C THR A 8 -1.49 9.83 -7.63
N PRO A 9 -2.03 9.37 -6.48
CA PRO A 9 -2.21 10.24 -5.33
C PRO A 9 -0.91 10.94 -4.91
N HIS A 10 0.17 10.19 -4.77
CA HIS A 10 1.49 10.73 -4.45
C HIS A 10 2.61 9.81 -4.96
N LEU A 11 3.82 10.36 -5.07
CA LEU A 11 5.05 9.64 -5.39
C LEU A 11 5.95 9.49 -4.15
N GLY A 12 5.35 9.00 -3.06
CA GLY A 12 6.04 8.63 -1.82
C GLY A 12 5.75 7.20 -1.42
N GLY A 13 6.43 6.70 -0.40
CA GLY A 13 6.23 5.37 0.16
C GLY A 13 6.42 4.22 -0.85
N GLY A 14 5.71 3.11 -0.63
CA GLY A 14 5.80 1.90 -1.47
C GLY A 14 5.35 2.11 -2.90
N VAL A 15 4.21 2.78 -3.11
CA VAL A 15 3.66 3.07 -4.45
C VAL A 15 4.63 3.94 -5.25
N GLY A 16 5.16 5.00 -4.64
CA GLY A 16 6.15 5.87 -5.29
C GLY A 16 7.42 5.13 -5.66
N ARG A 17 7.90 4.21 -4.82
CA ARG A 17 9.08 3.38 -5.10
C ARG A 17 8.85 2.46 -6.30
N VAL A 18 7.72 1.76 -6.33
CA VAL A 18 7.35 0.88 -7.44
C VAL A 18 7.24 1.64 -8.76
N LEU A 19 6.49 2.74 -8.76
CA LEU A 19 6.29 3.53 -9.97
C LEU A 19 7.61 4.13 -10.47
N ARG A 20 8.45 4.64 -9.57
CA ARG A 20 9.77 5.16 -9.90
C ARG A 20 10.65 4.09 -10.56
N GLY A 21 10.79 2.91 -9.94
CA GLY A 21 11.58 1.81 -10.50
C GLY A 21 11.09 1.37 -11.87
N ALA A 22 9.77 1.25 -12.06
CA ALA A 22 9.17 0.92 -13.35
C ALA A 22 9.47 1.99 -14.43
N LEU A 23 9.32 3.26 -14.08
CA LEU A 23 9.56 4.38 -15.01
C LEU A 23 11.04 4.52 -15.38
N GLU A 24 11.95 4.37 -14.43
CA GLU A 24 13.40 4.36 -14.69
C GLU A 24 13.76 3.24 -15.68
N ALA A 25 13.24 2.03 -15.48
CA ALA A 25 13.48 0.91 -16.40
C ALA A 25 12.91 1.17 -17.79
N VAL A 26 11.68 1.68 -17.89
CA VAL A 26 11.05 2.02 -19.18
C VAL A 26 11.82 3.13 -19.91
N LEU A 27 12.23 4.18 -19.20
CA LEU A 27 12.94 5.32 -19.80
C LEU A 27 14.39 4.98 -20.20
N ALA A 28 15.00 4.02 -19.52
CA ALA A 28 16.33 3.51 -19.92
C ALA A 28 16.31 2.68 -21.20
N ASP A 29 15.16 2.07 -21.55
CA ASP A 29 15.00 1.32 -22.78
C ASP A 29 14.81 2.27 -23.98
N ARG A 30 15.81 2.29 -24.89
CA ARG A 30 15.73 3.07 -26.13
C ARG A 30 14.65 2.59 -27.10
N ASN A 31 14.23 1.34 -26.98
CA ASN A 31 13.19 0.70 -27.82
C ASN A 31 11.83 0.67 -27.11
N ARG A 32 11.64 1.45 -26.04
CA ARG A 32 10.37 1.50 -25.33
C ARG A 32 9.19 1.73 -26.25
N ALA A 33 8.09 1.07 -25.98
CA ALA A 33 6.89 1.16 -26.83
C ALA A 33 6.01 2.37 -26.50
N PHE A 34 6.17 2.97 -25.31
CA PHE A 34 5.31 4.03 -24.76
C PHE A 34 6.13 5.17 -24.17
N GLU A 35 5.58 6.38 -24.25
CA GLU A 35 6.12 7.56 -23.63
C GLU A 35 5.35 7.85 -22.33
N PRO A 36 5.97 7.67 -21.13
CA PRO A 36 5.31 7.90 -19.87
C PRO A 36 5.24 9.39 -19.50
N GLU A 37 4.14 9.78 -18.89
CA GLU A 37 3.95 11.07 -18.22
C GLU A 37 3.30 10.81 -16.86
N VAL A 38 3.59 11.62 -15.85
CA VAL A 38 3.07 11.44 -14.49
C VAL A 38 2.40 12.71 -13.98
N ILE A 39 1.23 12.54 -13.36
CA ILE A 39 0.55 13.52 -12.53
C ILE A 39 0.49 13.00 -11.09
N SER A 40 1.05 13.75 -10.15
CA SER A 40 0.88 13.56 -8.70
C SER A 40 -0.20 14.52 -8.21
N LEU A 41 -1.20 14.00 -7.47
CA LEU A 41 -2.28 14.83 -6.94
C LEU A 41 -1.87 15.58 -5.68
N GLU A 42 -1.19 14.90 -4.73
CA GLU A 42 -0.79 15.46 -3.44
C GLU A 42 0.67 15.95 -3.45
N TYR A 43 1.61 15.04 -3.69
CA TYR A 43 3.04 15.38 -3.72
C TYR A 43 3.90 14.33 -4.45
N ALA A 44 5.03 14.77 -4.98
CA ALA A 44 6.16 13.93 -5.32
C ALA A 44 7.29 14.21 -4.31
N ASN A 45 7.95 13.15 -3.82
CA ASN A 45 9.12 13.33 -2.95
C ASN A 45 10.38 13.68 -3.77
N ASP A 46 11.42 14.17 -3.08
CA ASP A 46 12.65 14.63 -3.73
C ASP A 46 13.26 13.56 -4.64
N GLN A 47 13.28 12.29 -4.22
CA GLN A 47 13.78 11.18 -5.04
C GLN A 47 13.02 11.01 -6.35
N ALA A 48 11.71 11.24 -6.36
CA ALA A 48 10.89 11.16 -7.57
C ALA A 48 11.12 12.37 -8.49
N LEU A 49 11.27 13.56 -7.90
CA LEU A 49 11.60 14.79 -8.64
C LEU A 49 13.00 14.69 -9.28
N ASP A 50 14.00 14.23 -8.55
CA ASP A 50 15.36 14.02 -9.05
C ASP A 50 15.40 12.98 -10.19
N MET A 51 14.67 11.87 -10.02
CA MET A 51 14.56 10.87 -11.08
C MET A 51 13.91 11.45 -12.32
N ALA A 52 12.81 12.19 -12.17
CA ALA A 52 12.13 12.81 -13.28
C ALA A 52 13.04 13.77 -14.06
N ALA A 53 13.83 14.60 -13.34
CA ALA A 53 14.80 15.51 -13.93
C ALA A 53 15.92 14.75 -14.68
N ARG A 54 16.50 13.71 -14.07
CA ARG A 54 17.58 12.92 -14.69
C ARG A 54 17.13 12.14 -15.92
N CYS A 55 15.93 11.57 -15.89
CA CYS A 55 15.41 10.71 -16.96
C CYS A 55 14.60 11.49 -18.01
N GLY A 56 14.42 12.80 -17.86
CA GLY A 56 13.57 13.60 -18.76
C GLY A 56 12.08 13.26 -18.70
N LEU A 57 11.60 12.70 -17.57
CA LEU A 57 10.21 12.37 -17.38
C LEU A 57 9.38 13.64 -17.17
N ARG A 58 8.29 13.77 -17.94
CA ARG A 58 7.30 14.82 -17.69
C ARG A 58 6.52 14.49 -16.41
N LEU A 59 6.84 15.13 -15.31
CA LEU A 59 6.17 15.01 -14.02
C LEU A 59 5.52 16.35 -13.64
N ARG A 60 4.19 16.34 -13.42
CA ARG A 60 3.43 17.45 -12.86
C ARG A 60 3.02 17.10 -11.43
N ASP A 61 3.50 17.88 -10.48
CA ASP A 61 3.29 17.66 -9.04
C ASP A 61 2.19 18.55 -8.48
N ARG A 62 1.52 18.10 -7.40
CA ARG A 62 0.51 18.84 -6.63
C ARG A 62 -0.63 19.39 -7.48
N MET A 63 -1.21 18.50 -8.29
CA MET A 63 -2.20 18.90 -9.31
C MET A 63 -3.66 18.87 -8.82
N SER A 64 -3.94 18.54 -7.55
CA SER A 64 -5.31 18.34 -7.04
C SER A 64 -6.25 19.53 -7.24
N ASP A 65 -5.74 20.75 -7.25
CA ASP A 65 -6.50 22.03 -7.41
C ASP A 65 -6.57 22.52 -8.86
N ARG A 66 -6.05 21.70 -9.79
CA ARG A 66 -6.02 22.03 -11.23
C ARG A 66 -6.74 20.96 -12.06
N PRO A 67 -8.03 20.70 -11.78
CA PRO A 67 -8.77 19.63 -12.46
C PRO A 67 -8.81 19.81 -13.97
N ASP A 68 -8.94 21.04 -14.49
CA ASP A 68 -8.99 21.29 -15.93
C ASP A 68 -7.69 20.87 -16.64
N GLU A 69 -6.53 21.09 -16.00
CA GLU A 69 -5.24 20.66 -16.55
C GLU A 69 -5.12 19.12 -16.53
N ILE A 70 -5.67 18.46 -15.49
CA ILE A 70 -5.72 16.99 -15.42
C ILE A 70 -6.62 16.46 -16.54
N LEU A 71 -7.82 17.02 -16.71
CA LEU A 71 -8.76 16.63 -17.76
C LEU A 71 -8.17 16.82 -19.16
N ALA A 72 -7.48 17.93 -19.42
CA ALA A 72 -6.77 18.17 -20.68
C ALA A 72 -5.67 17.13 -20.93
N ALA A 73 -4.92 16.74 -19.87
CA ALA A 73 -3.92 15.68 -19.96
C ALA A 73 -4.55 14.31 -20.29
N VAL A 74 -5.66 13.96 -19.62
CA VAL A 74 -6.43 12.73 -19.87
C VAL A 74 -6.92 12.70 -21.33
N ALA A 75 -7.49 13.78 -21.85
CA ALA A 75 -7.97 13.89 -23.23
C ALA A 75 -6.83 13.61 -24.25
N SER A 76 -5.64 14.13 -23.94
CA SER A 76 -4.48 14.05 -24.83
C SER A 76 -3.70 12.74 -24.73
N ALA A 77 -3.87 11.94 -23.66
CA ALA A 77 -3.20 10.66 -23.48
C ALA A 77 -3.79 9.56 -24.37
N ASP A 78 -2.97 8.60 -24.76
CA ASP A 78 -3.42 7.41 -25.48
C ASP A 78 -3.98 6.36 -24.52
N VAL A 79 -3.35 6.20 -23.35
CA VAL A 79 -3.81 5.37 -22.23
C VAL A 79 -3.58 6.15 -20.93
N VAL A 80 -4.50 6.01 -19.98
CA VAL A 80 -4.39 6.56 -18.60
C VAL A 80 -4.29 5.41 -17.61
N VAL A 81 -3.22 5.38 -16.83
CA VAL A 81 -3.04 4.44 -15.72
C VAL A 81 -3.26 5.18 -14.40
N VAL A 82 -4.31 4.80 -13.69
CA VAL A 82 -4.64 5.35 -12.37
C VAL A 82 -4.10 4.42 -11.29
N HIS A 83 -3.25 4.93 -10.42
CA HIS A 83 -2.72 4.21 -9.26
C HIS A 83 -3.75 4.22 -8.14
N PHE A 84 -4.59 3.18 -8.12
CA PHE A 84 -5.80 3.14 -7.30
C PHE A 84 -5.54 2.65 -5.88
N TRP A 85 -5.99 3.43 -4.92
CA TRP A 85 -6.29 3.11 -3.54
C TRP A 85 -7.24 4.21 -2.99
N ASN A 86 -7.84 4.01 -1.83
CA ASN A 86 -8.91 4.86 -1.28
C ASN A 86 -8.41 6.25 -0.81
N HIS A 87 -7.67 6.96 -1.68
CA HIS A 87 -7.09 8.27 -1.40
C HIS A 87 -8.13 9.39 -1.61
N PRO A 88 -8.27 10.34 -0.65
CA PRO A 88 -9.29 11.40 -0.73
C PRO A 88 -9.26 12.22 -2.03
N LEU A 89 -8.08 12.64 -2.47
CA LEU A 89 -7.94 13.47 -3.69
C LEU A 89 -8.22 12.66 -4.97
N LEU A 90 -7.83 11.38 -5.00
CA LEU A 90 -8.16 10.51 -6.13
C LEU A 90 -9.67 10.26 -6.21
N GLN A 91 -10.29 9.98 -5.07
CA GLN A 91 -11.73 9.79 -5.00
C GLN A 91 -12.49 11.08 -5.42
N ALA A 92 -12.00 12.26 -4.99
CA ALA A 92 -12.57 13.53 -5.42
C ALA A 92 -12.45 13.74 -6.94
N LEU A 93 -11.29 13.43 -7.54
CA LEU A 93 -11.10 13.52 -8.99
C LEU A 93 -12.08 12.62 -9.75
N LEU A 94 -12.19 11.34 -9.36
CA LEU A 94 -12.99 10.34 -10.07
C LEU A 94 -14.51 10.55 -9.91
N VAL A 95 -14.95 11.03 -8.73
CA VAL A 95 -16.37 11.17 -8.42
C VAL A 95 -16.92 12.53 -8.81
N ARG A 96 -16.15 13.61 -8.63
CA ARG A 96 -16.61 14.98 -8.90
C ARG A 96 -16.49 15.41 -10.34
N HIS A 97 -15.59 14.78 -11.11
CA HIS A 97 -15.31 15.18 -12.49
C HIS A 97 -15.56 14.02 -13.47
N ALA A 98 -16.30 14.31 -14.54
CA ALA A 98 -16.41 13.40 -15.68
C ALA A 98 -15.10 13.48 -16.48
N LEU A 99 -14.35 12.39 -16.50
CA LEU A 99 -13.15 12.30 -17.34
C LEU A 99 -13.54 12.27 -18.82
N PRO A 100 -12.79 12.94 -19.70
CA PRO A 100 -13.03 12.87 -21.14
C PRO A 100 -12.86 11.44 -21.66
N PRO A 101 -13.38 11.13 -22.88
CA PRO A 101 -13.23 9.81 -23.46
C PRO A 101 -11.76 9.37 -23.48
N ALA A 102 -11.45 8.28 -22.76
CA ALA A 102 -10.10 7.78 -22.57
C ALA A 102 -10.09 6.25 -22.48
N ARG A 103 -8.91 5.65 -22.64
CA ARG A 103 -8.62 4.27 -22.25
C ARG A 103 -8.03 4.32 -20.86
N ILE A 104 -8.70 3.71 -19.88
CA ILE A 104 -8.33 3.83 -18.47
C ILE A 104 -8.02 2.45 -17.90
N VAL A 105 -6.87 2.35 -17.26
CA VAL A 105 -6.44 1.20 -16.47
C VAL A 105 -6.33 1.63 -15.02
N PHE A 106 -6.94 0.88 -14.09
CA PHE A 106 -6.66 1.04 -12.66
C PHE A 106 -5.65 -0.01 -12.22
N TRP A 107 -4.61 0.43 -11.54
CA TRP A 107 -3.65 -0.44 -10.87
C TRP A 107 -3.85 -0.32 -9.36
N SER A 108 -4.35 -1.38 -8.72
CA SER A 108 -4.61 -1.37 -7.29
C SER A 108 -3.31 -1.41 -6.48
N HIS A 109 -3.28 -0.71 -5.35
CA HIS A 109 -2.16 -0.72 -4.41
C HIS A 109 -2.59 -1.12 -3.00
N VAL A 110 -3.77 -1.72 -2.88
CA VAL A 110 -4.33 -2.30 -1.66
C VAL A 110 -4.85 -3.70 -1.94
N SER A 111 -4.98 -4.52 -0.91
CA SER A 111 -5.42 -5.92 -1.07
C SER A 111 -6.92 -6.08 -1.30
N GLY A 112 -7.72 -5.13 -0.83
CA GLY A 112 -9.19 -5.16 -0.96
C GLY A 112 -9.95 -5.82 0.19
N PHE A 113 -9.27 -6.44 1.16
CA PHE A 113 -9.93 -7.28 2.19
C PHE A 113 -10.56 -6.51 3.34
N HIS A 114 -9.98 -5.41 3.76
CA HIS A 114 -10.34 -4.74 5.00
C HIS A 114 -10.64 -3.27 4.75
N ALA A 115 -11.83 -2.81 5.16
CA ALA A 115 -12.14 -1.39 5.10
C ALA A 115 -11.18 -0.59 6.02
N PRO A 116 -10.72 0.59 5.56
CA PRO A 116 -11.15 1.35 4.39
C PRO A 116 -10.47 0.97 3.06
N TYR A 117 -9.67 -0.09 2.97
CA TYR A 117 -8.84 -0.49 1.83
C TYR A 117 -9.56 -1.47 0.90
N VAL A 118 -10.76 -1.15 0.49
CA VAL A 118 -11.66 -2.03 -0.29
C VAL A 118 -11.78 -1.61 -1.76
N PHE A 119 -12.35 -2.48 -2.58
CA PHE A 119 -12.69 -2.21 -3.98
C PHE A 119 -14.21 -2.04 -4.12
N PRO A 120 -14.73 -0.80 -4.14
CA PRO A 120 -16.15 -0.60 -4.43
C PRO A 120 -16.49 -1.02 -5.86
N ASP A 121 -17.69 -1.54 -6.08
CA ASP A 121 -18.16 -1.99 -7.41
C ASP A 121 -17.95 -0.91 -8.48
N ALA A 122 -18.20 0.35 -8.12
CA ALA A 122 -17.96 1.49 -9.00
C ALA A 122 -16.50 1.57 -9.47
N ALA A 123 -15.52 1.28 -8.59
CA ALA A 123 -14.11 1.30 -8.95
C ALA A 123 -13.72 0.11 -9.85
N LEU A 124 -14.29 -1.07 -9.59
CA LEU A 124 -14.05 -2.27 -10.42
C LEU A 124 -14.59 -2.09 -11.85
N ALA A 125 -15.77 -1.45 -11.98
CA ALA A 125 -16.47 -1.25 -13.25
C ALA A 125 -15.97 -0.03 -14.05
N TYR A 126 -15.30 0.93 -13.42
CA TYR A 126 -14.92 2.20 -14.04
C TYR A 126 -13.87 2.09 -15.16
N PRO A 127 -12.72 1.34 -14.99
CA PRO A 127 -11.68 1.28 -15.99
C PRO A 127 -11.99 0.27 -17.11
N ASP A 128 -11.21 0.31 -18.20
CA ASP A 128 -11.20 -0.76 -19.21
C ASP A 128 -10.57 -2.04 -18.68
N ARG A 129 -9.58 -1.89 -17.77
CA ARG A 129 -8.94 -2.97 -17.04
C ARG A 129 -8.65 -2.55 -15.61
N PHE A 130 -9.07 -3.36 -14.65
CA PHE A 130 -8.66 -3.24 -13.24
C PHE A 130 -7.57 -4.26 -12.96
N VAL A 131 -6.35 -3.80 -12.64
CA VAL A 131 -5.17 -4.64 -12.43
C VAL A 131 -4.97 -4.86 -10.95
N LEU A 132 -4.97 -6.12 -10.52
CA LEU A 132 -4.64 -6.54 -9.17
C LEU A 132 -3.12 -6.65 -9.01
N THR A 133 -2.59 -6.29 -7.83
CA THR A 133 -1.16 -6.43 -7.50
C THR A 133 -0.80 -7.75 -6.86
N THR A 134 -1.79 -8.55 -6.49
CA THR A 134 -1.57 -9.83 -5.79
C THR A 134 -2.70 -10.81 -6.13
N PRO A 135 -2.41 -12.11 -6.25
CA PRO A 135 -3.45 -13.11 -6.54
C PRO A 135 -4.50 -13.26 -5.43
N ILE A 136 -4.15 -12.93 -4.17
CA ILE A 136 -5.10 -13.03 -3.06
C ILE A 136 -6.33 -12.14 -3.25
N SER A 137 -6.17 -10.97 -3.92
CA SER A 137 -7.27 -10.04 -4.15
C SER A 137 -8.43 -10.62 -4.96
N ARG A 138 -8.20 -11.72 -5.72
CA ARG A 138 -9.30 -12.47 -6.39
C ARG A 138 -10.27 -13.13 -5.42
N THR A 139 -9.85 -13.38 -4.20
CA THR A 139 -10.73 -13.98 -3.18
C THR A 139 -11.51 -12.92 -2.39
N VAL A 140 -11.37 -11.63 -2.72
CA VAL A 140 -12.23 -10.57 -2.22
C VAL A 140 -13.63 -10.74 -2.80
N PRO A 141 -14.70 -10.75 -1.99
CA PRO A 141 -16.06 -11.01 -2.47
C PRO A 141 -16.51 -10.14 -3.64
N GLU A 142 -16.20 -8.84 -3.60
CA GLU A 142 -16.55 -7.88 -4.65
C GLU A 142 -15.80 -8.20 -5.96
N VAL A 143 -14.53 -8.59 -5.88
CA VAL A 143 -13.71 -8.99 -7.05
C VAL A 143 -14.27 -10.29 -7.63
N ALA A 144 -14.52 -11.30 -6.81
CA ALA A 144 -15.08 -12.58 -7.26
C ALA A 144 -16.45 -12.40 -7.93
N ALA A 145 -17.32 -11.58 -7.34
CA ALA A 145 -18.63 -11.26 -7.91
C ALA A 145 -18.49 -10.51 -9.26
N PHE A 146 -17.56 -9.56 -9.35
CA PHE A 146 -17.30 -8.82 -10.57
C PHE A 146 -16.75 -9.73 -11.69
N GLU A 147 -15.79 -10.62 -11.40
CA GLU A 147 -15.26 -11.58 -12.37
C GLU A 147 -16.33 -12.53 -12.90
N ILE A 148 -17.23 -13.00 -12.02
CA ILE A 148 -18.37 -13.83 -12.42
C ILE A 148 -19.35 -13.05 -13.32
N ALA A 149 -19.71 -11.83 -12.90
CA ALA A 149 -20.69 -11.01 -13.64
C ALA A 149 -20.17 -10.54 -15.01
N SER A 150 -18.89 -10.22 -15.10
CA SER A 150 -18.25 -9.77 -16.34
C SER A 150 -17.81 -10.91 -17.26
N GLY A 151 -17.70 -12.13 -16.75
CA GLY A 151 -17.10 -13.28 -17.46
C GLY A 151 -15.59 -13.13 -17.73
N CYS A 152 -14.92 -12.18 -17.09
CA CYS A 152 -13.51 -11.87 -17.34
C CYS A 152 -12.71 -11.88 -16.03
N ALA A 153 -11.62 -12.66 -16.00
CA ALA A 153 -10.67 -12.62 -14.90
C ALA A 153 -9.86 -11.31 -14.92
N LEU A 154 -9.73 -10.67 -13.77
CA LEU A 154 -8.90 -9.47 -13.64
C LEU A 154 -7.42 -9.80 -13.79
N PRO A 155 -6.63 -9.02 -14.55
CA PRO A 155 -5.21 -9.25 -14.68
C PRO A 155 -4.49 -9.03 -13.34
N ILE A 156 -3.45 -9.83 -13.10
CA ILE A 156 -2.57 -9.71 -11.94
C ILE A 156 -1.19 -9.30 -12.45
N ILE A 157 -0.68 -8.17 -11.98
CA ILE A 157 0.70 -7.75 -12.21
C ILE A 157 1.31 -7.44 -10.84
N TRP A 158 2.26 -8.28 -10.39
CA TRP A 158 2.97 -8.05 -9.15
C TRP A 158 3.63 -6.68 -9.12
N SER A 159 3.40 -5.95 -8.04
CA SER A 159 3.95 -4.61 -7.83
C SER A 159 5.36 -4.71 -7.24
N THR A 160 6.38 -4.36 -8.01
CA THR A 160 7.76 -4.31 -7.52
C THR A 160 8.48 -3.05 -8.01
N GLY A 161 9.24 -2.41 -7.11
CA GLY A 161 10.16 -1.33 -7.45
C GLY A 161 11.53 -1.81 -7.92
N GLY A 162 11.68 -3.13 -8.12
CA GLY A 162 12.95 -3.78 -8.37
C GLY A 162 13.68 -4.15 -7.07
N ILE A 163 14.64 -5.04 -7.20
CA ILE A 163 15.46 -5.56 -6.10
C ILE A 163 16.98 -5.44 -6.37
N ALA A 164 17.37 -4.98 -7.55
CA ALA A 164 18.78 -4.93 -7.97
C ALA A 164 19.67 -4.15 -6.99
N HIS A 165 19.15 -3.11 -6.36
CA HIS A 165 19.88 -2.28 -5.40
C HIS A 165 20.20 -2.98 -4.07
N VAL A 166 19.62 -4.17 -3.83
CA VAL A 166 19.81 -4.96 -2.60
C VAL A 166 20.31 -6.38 -2.84
N GLU A 167 20.34 -6.86 -4.08
CA GLU A 167 20.70 -8.26 -4.40
C GLU A 167 22.16 -8.63 -4.10
N GLU A 168 23.06 -7.65 -4.16
CA GLU A 168 24.49 -7.83 -3.97
C GLU A 168 24.97 -7.40 -2.58
N ILE A 169 24.04 -7.18 -1.64
CA ILE A 169 24.39 -6.83 -0.27
C ILE A 169 25.20 -7.96 0.38
N VAL A 170 26.38 -7.59 0.89
CA VAL A 170 27.23 -8.45 1.70
C VAL A 170 26.92 -8.18 3.17
N PRO A 171 26.57 -9.20 3.98
CA PRO A 171 26.36 -9.02 5.40
C PRO A 171 27.59 -8.43 6.09
N VAL A 172 27.37 -7.47 6.98
CA VAL A 172 28.40 -6.81 7.78
C VAL A 172 28.39 -7.41 9.19
N ALA A 173 29.56 -7.85 9.66
CA ALA A 173 29.70 -8.36 11.03
C ALA A 173 29.30 -7.28 12.06
N HIS A 174 28.52 -7.67 13.05
CA HIS A 174 28.06 -6.82 14.15
C HIS A 174 27.96 -7.61 15.47
N PRO A 175 28.04 -6.93 16.62
CA PRO A 175 28.23 -7.62 17.91
C PRO A 175 26.95 -8.23 18.50
N ARG A 176 25.75 -7.83 18.01
CA ARG A 176 24.45 -8.25 18.56
C ARG A 176 23.59 -8.89 17.48
N PHE A 177 22.86 -9.92 17.85
CA PHE A 177 21.81 -10.45 16.98
C PHE A 177 20.77 -9.37 16.71
N THR A 178 20.56 -9.03 15.45
CA THR A 178 19.76 -7.88 15.04
C THR A 178 18.51 -8.32 14.28
N VAL A 179 17.35 -8.00 14.85
CA VAL A 179 16.05 -8.15 14.19
C VAL A 179 15.66 -6.83 13.55
N GLY A 180 15.60 -6.80 12.22
CA GLY A 180 15.26 -5.60 11.46
C GLY A 180 13.78 -5.53 11.09
N TYR A 181 13.24 -4.32 11.06
CA TYR A 181 11.94 -3.98 10.44
C TYR A 181 12.13 -2.78 9.52
N LEU A 182 11.60 -2.87 8.30
CA LEU A 182 11.52 -1.75 7.36
C LEU A 182 10.05 -1.57 6.94
N GLY A 183 9.52 -0.35 7.02
CA GLY A 183 8.17 -0.12 6.51
C GLY A 183 7.40 0.98 7.24
N THR A 184 6.09 0.95 7.05
CA THR A 184 5.19 1.87 7.74
C THR A 184 5.11 1.51 9.23
N VAL A 185 5.49 2.45 10.08
CA VAL A 185 5.40 2.33 11.53
C VAL A 185 4.07 2.98 11.97
N ASP A 186 3.00 2.20 11.84
CA ASP A 186 1.62 2.57 12.17
C ASP A 186 0.84 1.26 12.40
N TYR A 187 0.00 1.18 13.40
CA TYR A 187 -0.80 -0.01 13.71
C TYR A 187 -1.87 -0.37 12.66
N ALA A 188 -2.12 0.50 11.71
CA ALA A 188 -2.85 0.13 10.49
C ALA A 188 -2.06 -0.86 9.60
N LYS A 189 -0.75 -1.02 9.85
CA LYS A 189 0.11 -1.97 9.15
C LYS A 189 0.87 -2.89 10.10
N LEU A 190 1.59 -2.34 11.07
CA LEU A 190 2.34 -3.09 12.07
C LEU A 190 1.39 -3.76 13.07
N HIS A 191 1.71 -4.97 13.52
CA HIS A 191 0.89 -5.67 14.49
C HIS A 191 0.73 -4.84 15.79
N PRO A 192 -0.48 -4.68 16.34
CA PRO A 192 -0.72 -3.85 17.53
C PRO A 192 0.11 -4.26 18.76
N ARG A 193 0.49 -5.53 18.83
CA ARG A 193 1.32 -6.08 19.92
C ARG A 193 2.78 -6.31 19.50
N PHE A 194 3.28 -5.58 18.51
CA PHE A 194 4.66 -5.70 18.03
C PHE A 194 5.69 -5.58 19.14
N LEU A 195 5.58 -4.55 19.97
CA LEU A 195 6.53 -4.33 21.06
C LEU A 195 6.48 -5.45 22.10
N GLN A 196 5.27 -5.87 22.50
CA GLN A 196 5.08 -6.96 23.46
C GLN A 196 5.60 -8.29 22.96
N MET A 197 5.32 -8.65 21.69
CA MET A 197 5.85 -9.86 21.07
C MET A 197 7.39 -9.86 21.05
N SER A 198 7.96 -8.76 20.57
CA SER A 198 9.41 -8.59 20.49
C SER A 198 10.09 -8.62 21.87
N ALA A 199 9.45 -8.03 22.89
CA ALA A 199 9.96 -8.05 24.26
C ALA A 199 9.96 -9.44 24.92
N ARG A 200 9.06 -10.34 24.48
CA ARG A 200 8.96 -11.73 24.99
C ARG A 200 10.06 -12.65 24.44
N ILE A 201 10.76 -12.27 23.37
CA ILE A 201 11.81 -13.08 22.79
C ILE A 201 12.99 -13.19 23.76
N ALA A 202 13.36 -14.43 24.14
CA ALA A 202 14.36 -14.72 25.16
C ALA A 202 15.80 -14.64 24.61
N LEU A 203 16.16 -13.46 24.10
CA LEU A 203 17.49 -13.11 23.59
C LEU A 203 17.89 -11.76 24.22
N PRO A 204 18.54 -11.77 25.40
CA PRO A 204 18.81 -10.56 26.16
C PRO A 204 19.69 -9.54 25.42
N ASP A 205 20.64 -10.02 24.63
CA ASP A 205 21.60 -9.19 23.89
C ASP A 205 21.13 -8.83 22.47
N ALA A 206 19.94 -9.28 22.06
CA ALA A 206 19.41 -8.92 20.75
C ALA A 206 18.87 -7.48 20.70
N GLU A 207 19.01 -6.85 19.55
CA GLU A 207 18.39 -5.53 19.30
C GLU A 207 17.37 -5.58 18.16
N TRP A 208 16.38 -4.72 18.24
CA TRP A 208 15.39 -4.48 17.20
C TRP A 208 15.65 -3.13 16.57
N VAL A 209 15.93 -3.13 15.27
CA VAL A 209 16.13 -1.91 14.49
C VAL A 209 14.90 -1.66 13.64
N VAL A 210 14.17 -0.59 13.94
CA VAL A 210 12.89 -0.24 13.32
C VAL A 210 13.07 1.00 12.46
N CYS A 211 13.04 0.80 11.14
CA CYS A 211 13.19 1.86 10.16
C CYS A 211 11.85 2.18 9.49
N GLY A 212 11.42 3.43 9.57
CA GLY A 212 10.20 3.93 8.96
C GLY A 212 9.40 4.89 9.84
N GLY A 213 8.29 5.38 9.29
CA GLY A 213 7.39 6.33 9.93
C GLY A 213 5.93 6.03 9.57
N PRO A 214 4.98 6.90 9.96
CA PRO A 214 5.19 8.20 10.61
C PRO A 214 5.36 8.14 12.14
N ASN A 215 4.91 7.05 12.80
CA ASN A 215 4.67 7.02 14.24
C ASN A 215 5.85 6.42 15.06
N HIS A 216 7.07 6.46 14.54
CA HIS A 216 8.24 5.87 15.19
C HIS A 216 8.56 6.50 16.55
N HIS A 217 8.36 7.81 16.73
CA HIS A 217 8.56 8.48 18.03
C HIS A 217 7.61 7.95 19.10
N ALA A 218 6.35 7.77 18.74
CA ALA A 218 5.36 7.31 19.68
C ALA A 218 5.53 5.82 20.04
N LEU A 219 5.98 4.97 19.09
CA LEU A 219 6.37 3.61 19.44
C LEU A 219 7.60 3.59 20.35
N ALA A 220 8.54 4.51 20.18
CA ALA A 220 9.67 4.66 21.08
C ALA A 220 9.24 5.04 22.51
N GLU A 221 8.27 5.95 22.64
CA GLU A 221 7.68 6.28 23.95
C GLU A 221 6.96 5.08 24.58
N GLN A 222 6.19 4.32 23.80
CA GLN A 222 5.54 3.09 24.28
C GLN A 222 6.56 2.04 24.73
N ALA A 223 7.66 1.86 23.98
CA ALA A 223 8.74 0.96 24.37
C ALA A 223 9.40 1.41 25.67
N ARG A 224 9.57 2.72 25.88
CA ARG A 224 10.09 3.29 27.12
C ARG A 224 9.14 3.05 28.29
N ALA A 225 7.86 3.32 28.11
CA ALA A 225 6.84 3.10 29.12
C ALA A 225 6.71 1.62 29.52
N GLY A 226 6.93 0.70 28.56
CA GLY A 226 6.96 -0.75 28.79
C GLY A 226 8.28 -1.28 29.41
N GLY A 227 9.30 -0.44 29.59
CA GLY A 227 10.62 -0.86 30.11
C GLY A 227 11.51 -1.55 29.06
N TRP A 228 11.17 -1.48 27.79
CA TRP A 228 11.86 -2.20 26.69
C TRP A 228 12.77 -1.30 25.84
N ALA A 229 12.91 -0.02 26.16
CA ALA A 229 13.67 0.95 25.35
C ALA A 229 15.10 0.47 25.02
N HIS A 230 15.75 -0.27 25.91
CA HIS A 230 17.10 -0.79 25.74
C HIS A 230 17.24 -1.84 24.60
N ARG A 231 16.11 -2.40 24.13
CA ARG A 231 16.05 -3.43 23.07
C ARG A 231 15.71 -2.84 21.71
N PHE A 232 15.17 -1.62 21.64
CA PHE A 232 14.65 -1.05 20.40
C PHE A 232 15.42 0.20 19.99
N ARG A 233 15.76 0.25 18.70
CA ARG A 233 16.29 1.44 18.05
C ARG A 233 15.35 1.85 16.93
N PHE A 234 14.71 3.01 17.08
CA PHE A 234 13.78 3.58 16.10
C PHE A 234 14.50 4.64 15.28
N GLU A 235 14.78 4.34 14.02
CA GLU A 235 15.55 5.18 13.10
C GLU A 235 14.70 6.23 12.37
N GLY A 236 13.37 6.07 12.41
CA GLY A 236 12.51 6.88 11.56
C GLY A 236 12.65 6.54 10.07
N PRO A 237 12.18 7.43 9.17
CA PRO A 237 12.33 7.23 7.74
C PRO A 237 13.80 7.23 7.31
N VAL A 238 14.20 6.18 6.59
CA VAL A 238 15.56 6.02 6.08
C VAL A 238 15.57 6.02 4.55
N THR A 239 16.62 6.52 3.93
CA THR A 239 16.82 6.55 2.48
C THR A 239 17.71 5.42 1.99
N ASP A 240 18.80 5.13 2.70
CA ASP A 240 19.71 4.01 2.43
C ASP A 240 19.29 2.78 3.24
N ILE A 241 18.44 1.93 2.65
CA ILE A 241 18.03 0.68 3.28
C ILE A 241 19.13 -0.40 3.22
N SER A 242 20.08 -0.27 2.30
CA SER A 242 21.11 -1.30 2.08
C SER A 242 22.05 -1.43 3.26
N SER A 243 22.41 -0.31 3.89
CA SER A 243 23.26 -0.29 5.09
C SER A 243 22.60 -0.96 6.30
N TYR A 244 21.27 -0.89 6.39
CA TYR A 244 20.50 -1.57 7.43
C TYR A 244 20.34 -3.05 7.13
N LEU A 245 19.94 -3.41 5.90
CA LEU A 245 19.79 -4.81 5.49
C LEU A 245 21.09 -5.61 5.64
N ALA A 246 22.24 -4.97 5.41
CA ALA A 246 23.55 -5.59 5.61
C ALA A 246 23.83 -6.01 7.07
N ARG A 247 23.09 -5.49 8.03
CA ARG A 247 23.25 -5.73 9.47
C ARG A 247 22.08 -6.47 10.11
N PHE A 248 21.10 -6.89 9.34
CA PHE A 248 19.96 -7.65 9.86
C PHE A 248 20.26 -9.16 9.77
N ASP A 249 20.15 -9.87 10.89
CA ASP A 249 20.20 -11.33 10.92
C ASP A 249 18.85 -11.94 10.53
N VAL A 250 17.76 -11.29 10.92
CA VAL A 250 16.38 -11.70 10.67
C VAL A 250 15.53 -10.46 10.34
N PHE A 251 14.66 -10.59 9.37
CA PHE A 251 13.63 -9.60 9.08
C PHE A 251 12.36 -9.93 9.86
N GLY A 252 12.18 -9.29 11.01
CA GLY A 252 11.00 -9.43 11.84
C GLY A 252 9.85 -8.59 11.27
N TYR A 253 8.87 -9.24 10.63
CA TYR A 253 7.82 -8.52 9.90
C TYR A 253 6.40 -8.94 10.32
N PRO A 254 6.06 -8.80 11.62
CA PRO A 254 4.74 -9.12 12.11
C PRO A 254 3.76 -8.00 11.80
N LEU A 255 2.99 -8.15 10.72
CA LEU A 255 1.99 -7.17 10.33
C LEU A 255 0.63 -7.42 10.99
N SER A 256 -0.18 -6.37 11.08
CA SER A 256 -1.57 -6.44 11.52
C SER A 256 -2.38 -7.38 10.62
N PRO A 257 -3.28 -8.20 11.16
CA PRO A 257 -4.17 -9.03 10.34
C PRO A 257 -5.03 -8.22 9.35
N GLU A 258 -5.32 -6.97 9.68
CA GLU A 258 -6.16 -6.06 8.88
C GLU A 258 -5.35 -5.10 7.99
N HIS A 259 -4.05 -5.37 7.78
CA HIS A 259 -3.24 -4.46 6.97
C HIS A 259 -3.64 -4.46 5.48
N TYR A 260 -3.33 -3.36 4.81
CA TYR A 260 -3.70 -3.10 3.42
C TYR A 260 -2.74 -3.68 2.38
N GLY A 261 -1.64 -4.27 2.82
CA GLY A 261 -0.51 -4.64 1.96
C GLY A 261 -0.83 -5.70 0.91
N THR A 262 -0.02 -5.69 -0.14
CA THR A 262 -0.17 -6.57 -1.29
C THR A 262 1.12 -7.33 -1.61
N CYS A 263 2.12 -6.64 -2.16
CA CYS A 263 3.41 -7.20 -2.58
C CYS A 263 4.52 -7.01 -1.54
N GLU A 264 4.29 -6.21 -0.50
CA GLU A 264 5.22 -5.96 0.62
C GLU A 264 6.66 -5.72 0.16
N GLN A 265 6.90 -4.60 -0.54
CA GLN A 265 8.20 -4.27 -1.15
C GLN A 265 9.38 -4.42 -0.16
N ALA A 266 9.22 -3.97 1.09
CA ALA A 266 10.27 -4.10 2.12
C ALA A 266 10.59 -5.56 2.48
N LEU A 267 9.56 -6.44 2.50
CA LEU A 267 9.75 -7.88 2.70
C LEU A 267 10.52 -8.49 1.53
N VAL A 268 10.13 -8.15 0.31
CA VAL A 268 10.81 -8.62 -0.92
C VAL A 268 12.26 -8.13 -0.97
N GLU A 269 12.52 -6.88 -0.59
CA GLU A 269 13.89 -6.31 -0.51
C GLU A 269 14.74 -7.03 0.55
N ALA A 270 14.18 -7.30 1.72
CA ALA A 270 14.88 -8.07 2.76
C ALA A 270 15.20 -9.49 2.27
N MET A 271 14.25 -10.17 1.64
CA MET A 271 14.46 -11.49 1.03
C MET A 271 15.57 -11.46 -0.04
N ALA A 272 15.55 -10.46 -0.93
CA ALA A 272 16.56 -10.29 -1.98
C ALA A 272 17.96 -10.03 -1.42
N ALA A 273 18.06 -9.27 -0.32
CA ALA A 273 19.31 -9.07 0.43
C ALA A 273 19.78 -10.35 1.17
N GLY A 274 18.94 -11.39 1.23
CA GLY A 274 19.23 -12.62 1.95
C GLY A 274 19.00 -12.53 3.46
N VAL A 275 18.16 -11.60 3.90
CA VAL A 275 17.71 -11.53 5.29
C VAL A 275 16.46 -12.39 5.43
N PRO A 276 16.50 -13.55 6.12
CA PRO A 276 15.37 -14.45 6.22
C PRO A 276 14.24 -13.82 7.03
N PRO A 277 13.01 -13.76 6.47
CA PRO A 277 11.88 -13.16 7.16
C PRO A 277 11.23 -14.12 8.15
N VAL A 278 10.72 -13.55 9.24
CA VAL A 278 9.70 -14.15 10.11
C VAL A 278 8.45 -13.27 10.01
N VAL A 279 7.37 -13.84 9.49
CA VAL A 279 6.10 -13.14 9.24
C VAL A 279 4.96 -13.81 9.99
N LEU A 280 3.87 -13.08 10.21
CA LEU A 280 2.60 -13.69 10.63
C LEU A 280 1.86 -14.26 9.42
N ALA A 281 0.98 -15.24 9.67
CA ALA A 281 0.25 -15.99 8.65
C ALA A 281 -0.88 -15.20 7.99
N ASN A 282 -0.65 -13.92 7.69
CA ASN A 282 -1.60 -13.10 6.95
C ASN A 282 -1.65 -13.52 5.47
N ARG A 283 -2.69 -13.14 4.77
CA ARG A 283 -2.93 -13.58 3.38
C ARG A 283 -1.84 -13.13 2.42
N ALA A 284 -1.36 -11.88 2.54
CA ALA A 284 -0.33 -11.34 1.65
C ALA A 284 1.02 -12.04 1.85
N GLU A 285 1.47 -12.17 3.10
CA GLU A 285 2.77 -12.78 3.43
C GLU A 285 2.84 -14.25 3.01
N ARG A 286 1.72 -15.00 3.13
CA ARG A 286 1.61 -16.40 2.66
C ARG A 286 1.81 -16.57 1.15
N THR A 287 1.67 -15.51 0.35
CA THR A 287 1.93 -15.58 -1.09
C THR A 287 3.35 -15.15 -1.46
N ILE A 288 4.06 -14.52 -0.53
CA ILE A 288 5.41 -14.00 -0.74
C ILE A 288 6.45 -14.96 -0.15
N VAL A 289 6.21 -15.46 1.05
CA VAL A 289 7.12 -16.35 1.79
C VAL A 289 6.69 -17.82 1.61
N ASP A 290 7.63 -18.66 1.25
CA ASP A 290 7.46 -20.12 1.27
C ASP A 290 7.97 -20.62 2.63
N ASP A 291 7.04 -21.10 3.47
CA ASP A 291 7.33 -21.51 4.86
C ASP A 291 8.40 -22.61 4.94
N GLY A 292 9.39 -22.42 5.81
CA GLY A 292 10.51 -23.33 5.99
C GLY A 292 11.53 -23.35 4.83
N VAL A 293 11.27 -22.59 3.73
CA VAL A 293 12.12 -22.52 2.54
C VAL A 293 12.73 -21.14 2.35
N SER A 294 11.90 -20.10 2.30
CA SER A 294 12.36 -18.71 2.09
C SER A 294 12.14 -17.80 3.30
N GLY A 295 11.65 -18.34 4.40
CA GLY A 295 11.35 -17.67 5.65
C GLY A 295 10.50 -18.56 6.54
N ILE A 296 9.97 -17.99 7.63
CA ILE A 296 9.06 -18.68 8.55
C ILE A 296 7.74 -17.92 8.62
N ILE A 297 6.63 -18.66 8.46
CA ILE A 297 5.26 -18.15 8.60
C ILE A 297 4.69 -18.61 9.94
N ALA A 298 4.64 -17.72 10.91
CA ALA A 298 4.08 -17.97 12.22
C ALA A 298 2.55 -17.83 12.24
N THR A 299 1.84 -18.82 12.76
CA THR A 299 0.36 -18.80 12.85
C THR A 299 -0.15 -18.12 14.12
N SER A 300 0.75 -17.81 15.05
CA SER A 300 0.45 -17.12 16.31
C SER A 300 1.63 -16.24 16.75
N GLU A 301 1.37 -15.35 17.70
CA GLU A 301 2.42 -14.55 18.35
C GLU A 301 3.48 -15.41 19.02
N ASP A 302 3.08 -16.54 19.64
CA ASP A 302 4.00 -17.46 20.30
C ASP A 302 4.91 -18.19 19.29
N GLU A 303 4.38 -18.54 18.13
CA GLU A 303 5.18 -19.10 17.05
C GLU A 303 6.14 -18.06 16.46
N TYR A 304 5.73 -16.80 16.33
CA TYR A 304 6.61 -15.71 15.91
C TYR A 304 7.80 -15.57 16.87
N VAL A 305 7.54 -15.56 18.18
CA VAL A 305 8.60 -15.52 19.21
C VAL A 305 9.57 -16.69 19.06
N ARG A 306 9.05 -17.93 19.01
CA ARG A 306 9.87 -19.13 18.86
C ARG A 306 10.67 -19.15 17.54
N ALA A 307 10.08 -18.65 16.45
CA ALA A 307 10.73 -18.60 15.14
C ALA A 307 11.97 -17.68 15.16
N VAL A 308 11.84 -16.48 15.74
CA VAL A 308 12.99 -15.57 15.88
C VAL A 308 14.08 -16.17 16.77
N GLU A 309 13.70 -16.81 17.90
CA GLU A 309 14.64 -17.48 18.79
C GLU A 309 15.34 -18.66 18.11
N ALA A 310 14.64 -19.46 17.29
CA ALA A 310 15.21 -20.55 16.55
C ALA A 310 16.27 -20.06 15.55
N LEU A 311 15.96 -18.98 14.81
CA LEU A 311 16.90 -18.38 13.86
C LEU A 311 18.13 -17.77 14.55
N ALA A 312 18.01 -17.31 15.79
CA ALA A 312 19.16 -16.82 16.55
C ALA A 312 20.08 -17.93 17.03
N ARG A 313 19.53 -19.12 17.32
CA ARG A 313 20.29 -20.27 17.87
C ARG A 313 20.81 -21.23 16.81
N ASP A 314 20.21 -21.25 15.61
CA ASP A 314 20.54 -22.19 14.52
C ASP A 314 21.01 -21.42 13.26
N ASP A 315 22.33 -21.28 13.15
CA ASP A 315 23.00 -20.63 12.02
C ASP A 315 22.77 -21.35 10.69
N ASP A 316 22.67 -22.70 10.74
CA ASP A 316 22.44 -23.52 9.52
C ASP A 316 21.03 -23.30 8.99
N LEU A 317 20.04 -23.26 9.86
CA LEU A 317 18.67 -22.91 9.50
C LEU A 317 18.63 -21.50 8.91
N ARG A 318 19.25 -20.52 9.57
CA ARG A 318 19.29 -19.14 9.12
C ARG A 318 19.94 -19.02 7.74
N ARG A 319 21.08 -19.67 7.48
CA ARG A 319 21.75 -19.70 6.17
C ARG A 319 20.89 -20.35 5.09
N ARG A 320 20.23 -21.47 5.38
CA ARG A 320 19.31 -22.13 4.43
C ARG A 320 18.18 -21.21 4.01
N LEU A 321 17.49 -20.60 4.97
CA LEU A 321 16.38 -19.68 4.71
C LEU A 321 16.86 -18.41 3.99
N SER A 322 18.04 -17.90 4.30
CA SER A 322 18.67 -16.77 3.59
C SER A 322 18.84 -17.06 2.09
N SER A 323 19.38 -18.25 1.76
CA SER A 323 19.55 -18.68 0.35
C SER A 323 18.19 -18.82 -0.34
N GLY A 324 17.22 -19.47 0.30
CA GLY A 324 15.87 -19.64 -0.24
C GLY A 324 15.14 -18.31 -0.42
N ALA A 325 15.32 -17.34 0.49
CA ALA A 325 14.77 -16.00 0.39
C ALA A 325 15.27 -15.27 -0.87
N ARG A 326 16.59 -15.26 -1.09
CA ARG A 326 17.20 -14.65 -2.30
C ARG A 326 16.67 -15.27 -3.58
N GLU A 327 16.61 -16.61 -3.65
CA GLU A 327 16.11 -17.31 -4.84
C GLU A 327 14.63 -16.99 -5.10
N ALA A 328 13.78 -17.02 -4.07
CA ALA A 328 12.37 -16.72 -4.18
C ALA A 328 12.13 -15.26 -4.64
N ALA A 329 12.88 -14.31 -4.09
CA ALA A 329 12.78 -12.90 -4.46
C ALA A 329 13.16 -12.69 -5.94
N ARG A 330 14.30 -13.21 -6.40
CA ARG A 330 14.77 -13.11 -7.78
C ARG A 330 13.78 -13.70 -8.78
N ARG A 331 13.25 -14.89 -8.46
CA ARG A 331 12.31 -15.59 -9.36
C ARG A 331 10.98 -14.88 -9.52
N ARG A 332 10.43 -14.31 -8.44
CA ARG A 332 9.04 -13.80 -8.41
C ARG A 332 8.89 -12.30 -8.64
N PHE A 333 9.88 -11.51 -8.23
CA PHE A 333 9.75 -10.05 -8.15
C PHE A 333 10.72 -9.30 -9.07
N SER A 334 10.98 -9.87 -10.23
CA SER A 334 11.76 -9.25 -11.28
C SER A 334 11.05 -8.02 -11.87
N LEU A 335 11.74 -6.89 -11.88
CA LEU A 335 11.25 -5.67 -12.49
C LEU A 335 10.99 -5.84 -14.00
N SER A 336 11.84 -6.58 -14.70
CA SER A 336 11.68 -6.85 -16.13
C SER A 336 10.41 -7.64 -16.43
N THR A 337 10.06 -8.62 -15.59
CA THR A 337 8.79 -9.37 -15.71
C THR A 337 7.59 -8.45 -15.54
N MET A 338 7.61 -7.56 -14.54
CA MET A 338 6.54 -6.58 -14.32
C MET A 338 6.41 -5.62 -15.50
N VAL A 339 7.51 -5.02 -15.98
CA VAL A 339 7.51 -4.08 -17.12
C VAL A 339 6.99 -4.77 -18.39
N SER A 340 7.42 -6.02 -18.68
CA SER A 340 6.92 -6.79 -19.82
C SER A 340 5.42 -7.11 -19.73
N ALA A 341 4.91 -7.38 -18.53
CA ALA A 341 3.48 -7.60 -18.34
C ALA A 341 2.68 -6.31 -18.58
N TRP A 342 3.20 -5.17 -18.12
CA TRP A 342 2.61 -3.86 -18.40
C TRP A 342 2.63 -3.50 -19.87
N ASP A 343 3.75 -3.72 -20.60
CA ASP A 343 3.83 -3.46 -22.04
C ASP A 343 2.75 -4.23 -22.80
N ARG A 344 2.57 -5.52 -22.50
CA ARG A 344 1.53 -6.37 -23.11
C ARG A 344 0.12 -5.85 -22.84
N LEU A 345 -0.18 -5.53 -21.59
CA LEU A 345 -1.50 -5.01 -21.19
C LEU A 345 -1.79 -3.66 -21.84
N LEU A 346 -0.82 -2.76 -21.88
CA LEU A 346 -0.99 -1.44 -22.48
C LEU A 346 -1.23 -1.53 -24.01
N ARG A 347 -0.56 -2.45 -24.72
CA ARG A 347 -0.82 -2.73 -26.14
C ARG A 347 -2.24 -3.26 -26.36
N GLU A 348 -2.69 -4.17 -25.51
CA GLU A 348 -4.07 -4.69 -25.56
C GLU A 348 -5.08 -3.54 -25.35
N VAL A 349 -4.90 -2.72 -24.33
CA VAL A 349 -5.80 -1.59 -24.04
C VAL A 349 -5.78 -0.55 -25.17
N LEU A 350 -4.60 -0.30 -25.76
CA LEU A 350 -4.44 0.66 -26.86
C LEU A 350 -5.24 0.26 -28.10
N SER A 351 -5.45 -1.04 -28.35
CA SER A 351 -6.23 -1.53 -29.49
C SER A 351 -7.74 -1.26 -29.38
N GLY A 352 -8.25 -1.00 -28.16
CA GLY A 352 -9.65 -0.68 -27.92
C GLY A 352 -10.00 0.80 -28.20
N PRO A 353 -11.28 1.16 -28.20
CA PRO A 353 -11.72 2.56 -28.36
C PRO A 353 -11.53 3.36 -27.07
N LYS A 354 -11.33 4.67 -27.19
CA LYS A 354 -11.54 5.60 -26.07
C LYS A 354 -13.03 5.65 -25.71
N ARG A 355 -13.37 5.55 -24.43
CA ARG A 355 -14.76 5.50 -23.94
C ARG A 355 -15.01 6.67 -22.98
N ALA A 356 -16.18 7.31 -23.12
CA ALA A 356 -16.71 8.19 -22.10
C ALA A 356 -17.27 7.35 -20.95
N ARG A 357 -17.05 7.79 -19.74
CA ARG A 357 -17.57 7.12 -18.53
C ARG A 357 -17.78 8.09 -17.39
N SER A 358 -18.67 7.71 -16.49
CA SER A 358 -18.94 8.44 -15.25
C SER A 358 -18.84 7.49 -14.07
N TRP A 359 -18.53 8.01 -12.90
CA TRP A 359 -18.59 7.22 -11.68
C TRP A 359 -20.03 6.78 -11.43
N SER A 360 -20.24 5.48 -11.20
CA SER A 360 -21.58 4.90 -11.07
C SER A 360 -22.19 5.01 -9.66
N GLY A 361 -21.57 5.79 -8.76
CA GLY A 361 -22.08 6.02 -7.42
C GLY A 361 -23.36 6.89 -7.41
N ALA A 362 -24.22 6.67 -6.41
CA ALA A 362 -25.51 7.34 -6.27
C ALA A 362 -25.43 8.89 -6.15
N VAL A 363 -24.26 9.42 -5.78
CA VAL A 363 -24.03 10.85 -5.48
C VAL A 363 -22.90 11.47 -6.31
N ALA A 364 -22.58 10.86 -7.46
CA ALA A 364 -21.50 11.36 -8.31
C ALA A 364 -21.81 12.75 -8.89
N GLY A 365 -20.85 13.66 -8.82
CA GLY A 365 -20.94 15.00 -9.39
C GLY A 365 -20.19 16.08 -8.61
N PRO A 366 -20.11 17.31 -9.16
CA PRO A 366 -19.27 18.37 -8.59
C PRO A 366 -19.63 18.78 -7.15
N ARG A 367 -20.87 18.53 -6.74
CA ARG A 367 -21.39 18.89 -5.41
C ARG A 367 -21.27 17.79 -4.36
N THR A 368 -20.69 16.63 -4.69
CA THR A 368 -20.51 15.54 -3.75
C THR A 368 -19.68 16.00 -2.56
N SER A 369 -20.23 15.90 -1.34
CA SER A 369 -19.53 16.28 -0.11
C SER A 369 -18.36 15.35 0.17
N ALA A 370 -17.41 15.75 1.02
CA ALA A 370 -16.28 14.92 1.35
C ALA A 370 -16.70 13.68 2.15
N ALA A 371 -17.72 13.77 2.99
CA ALA A 371 -18.32 12.62 3.67
C ALA A 371 -18.91 11.62 2.67
N GLN A 372 -19.61 12.11 1.63
CA GLN A 372 -20.12 11.26 0.56
C GLN A 372 -19.00 10.59 -0.25
N LEU A 373 -17.92 11.34 -0.56
CA LEU A 373 -16.72 10.77 -1.21
C LEU A 373 -16.14 9.61 -0.39
N PHE A 374 -16.06 9.78 0.92
CA PHE A 374 -15.61 8.72 1.81
C PHE A 374 -16.54 7.51 1.77
N CYS A 375 -17.86 7.70 1.84
CA CYS A 375 -18.84 6.62 1.69
C CYS A 375 -18.73 5.89 0.34
N GLU A 376 -18.50 6.63 -0.75
CA GLU A 376 -18.31 6.05 -2.09
C GLU A 376 -17.02 5.21 -2.16
N SER A 377 -15.95 5.64 -1.48
CA SER A 377 -14.68 4.88 -1.44
C SER A 377 -14.80 3.54 -0.72
N LEU A 378 -15.79 3.39 0.17
CA LEU A 378 -16.06 2.16 0.89
C LEU A 378 -17.04 1.22 0.15
N GLY A 379 -17.73 1.70 -0.88
CA GLY A 379 -18.78 0.94 -1.55
C GLY A 379 -20.03 0.71 -0.69
N VAL A 380 -20.97 -0.09 -1.20
CA VAL A 380 -22.27 -0.31 -0.54
C VAL A 380 -22.08 -1.09 0.77
N ALA A 381 -21.37 -2.19 0.72
CA ALA A 381 -21.26 -3.12 1.85
C ALA A 381 -20.57 -2.49 3.08
N HIS A 382 -19.45 -1.82 2.86
CA HIS A 382 -18.62 -1.27 3.94
C HIS A 382 -19.00 0.16 4.34
N GLY A 383 -19.63 0.92 3.43
CA GLY A 383 -20.04 2.31 3.64
C GLY A 383 -21.38 2.51 4.32
N GLN A 384 -22.20 1.44 4.51
CA GLN A 384 -23.58 1.52 4.97
C GLN A 384 -23.75 2.31 6.29
N ALA A 385 -22.93 2.02 7.29
CA ALA A 385 -23.02 2.69 8.60
C ALA A 385 -22.71 4.18 8.50
N PHE A 386 -21.73 4.57 7.69
CA PHE A 386 -21.38 5.96 7.45
C PHE A 386 -22.46 6.68 6.63
N ARG A 387 -23.02 6.04 5.59
CA ARG A 387 -24.15 6.60 4.82
C ARG A 387 -25.36 6.88 5.70
N ALA A 388 -25.70 5.96 6.61
CA ALA A 388 -26.80 6.16 7.54
C ALA A 388 -26.65 7.46 8.36
N THR A 389 -25.41 7.86 8.73
CA THR A 389 -25.19 9.14 9.41
C THR A 389 -25.28 10.35 8.47
N VAL A 390 -24.91 10.22 7.20
CA VAL A 390 -25.03 11.30 6.20
C VAL A 390 -26.49 11.55 5.84
N GLU A 391 -27.30 10.49 5.80
CA GLU A 391 -28.72 10.51 5.43
C GLU A 391 -29.64 10.76 6.64
N ALA A 392 -29.10 10.80 7.84
CA ALA A 392 -29.85 11.00 9.08
C ALA A 392 -30.67 12.30 9.04
N ARG A 393 -31.97 12.19 9.36
CA ARG A 393 -32.89 13.34 9.40
C ARG A 393 -33.16 13.80 10.84
N THR A 394 -32.93 12.94 11.81
CA THR A 394 -33.13 13.21 13.23
C THR A 394 -31.83 12.94 14.01
N GLN A 395 -31.79 13.47 15.24
CA GLN A 395 -30.66 13.17 16.16
C GLN A 395 -30.64 11.68 16.53
N GLU A 396 -31.79 11.02 16.56
CA GLU A 396 -31.86 9.59 16.85
C GLU A 396 -31.30 8.76 15.71
N ASP A 397 -31.66 9.06 14.44
CA ASP A 397 -31.08 8.40 13.25
C ASP A 397 -29.55 8.52 13.27
N LEU A 398 -29.04 9.71 13.62
CA LEU A 398 -27.61 9.98 13.68
C LEU A 398 -26.93 9.10 14.77
N ARG A 399 -27.51 9.01 15.96
CA ARG A 399 -26.99 8.14 17.04
C ARG A 399 -27.00 6.66 16.66
N VAL A 400 -28.05 6.21 15.98
CA VAL A 400 -28.10 4.83 15.48
C VAL A 400 -26.97 4.56 14.47
N GLY A 401 -26.76 5.47 13.53
CA GLY A 401 -25.66 5.36 12.58
C GLY A 401 -24.28 5.36 13.25
N GLU A 402 -24.06 6.20 14.25
CA GLU A 402 -22.82 6.23 15.05
C GLU A 402 -22.59 4.93 15.82
N SER A 403 -23.64 4.38 16.40
CA SER A 403 -23.58 3.10 17.10
C SER A 403 -23.18 1.95 16.15
N LEU A 404 -23.69 1.97 14.91
CA LEU A 404 -23.31 1.02 13.88
C LEU A 404 -21.84 1.18 13.44
N ILE A 405 -21.34 2.42 13.32
CA ILE A 405 -19.93 2.69 13.03
C ILE A 405 -19.05 2.10 14.14
N MET A 406 -19.40 2.38 15.40
CA MET A 406 -18.64 1.88 16.55
C MET A 406 -18.67 0.35 16.64
N ALA A 407 -19.83 -0.27 16.43
CA ALA A 407 -19.96 -1.73 16.47
C ALA A 407 -19.10 -2.41 15.39
N ARG A 408 -19.01 -1.81 14.19
CA ARG A 408 -18.27 -2.39 13.05
C ARG A 408 -16.79 -2.04 13.04
N HIS A 409 -16.40 -0.82 13.46
CA HIS A 409 -15.07 -0.26 13.22
C HIS A 409 -14.38 0.27 14.47
N GLY A 410 -15.06 0.34 15.62
CA GLY A 410 -14.51 0.91 16.85
C GLY A 410 -13.26 0.22 17.37
N ALA A 411 -13.11 -1.09 17.11
CA ALA A 411 -11.94 -1.87 17.49
C ALA A 411 -10.85 -1.90 16.42
N SER A 412 -11.16 -1.49 15.16
CA SER A 412 -10.22 -1.59 14.04
C SER A 412 -9.14 -0.51 14.08
N HIS A 413 -7.89 -0.91 14.10
CA HIS A 413 -6.76 0.00 13.95
C HIS A 413 -6.67 0.61 12.55
N ALA A 414 -7.23 -0.04 11.53
CA ALA A 414 -7.21 0.44 10.14
C ALA A 414 -7.89 1.80 9.99
N PHE A 415 -8.98 2.06 10.73
CA PHE A 415 -9.70 3.34 10.69
C PHE A 415 -9.05 4.48 11.49
N ARG A 416 -8.03 4.21 12.28
CA ARG A 416 -7.34 5.17 13.15
C ARG A 416 -6.14 5.84 12.49
N SER A 417 -5.73 5.40 11.31
CA SER A 417 -4.61 5.99 10.57
C SER A 417 -4.94 7.39 10.03
N ARG A 418 -3.96 8.29 10.09
CA ARG A 418 -4.09 9.67 9.57
C ARG A 418 -3.84 9.79 8.07
N THR A 419 -3.39 8.72 7.40
CA THR A 419 -2.85 8.79 6.03
C THR A 419 -3.34 7.69 5.09
N ARG A 420 -4.36 6.89 5.48
CA ARG A 420 -4.72 5.65 4.78
C ARG A 420 -6.20 5.55 4.40
N GLY A 421 -6.78 6.59 3.82
CA GLY A 421 -8.16 6.56 3.31
C GLY A 421 -9.24 6.54 4.41
N THR A 422 -8.90 6.95 5.62
CA THR A 422 -9.79 7.01 6.80
C THR A 422 -10.53 8.35 6.89
N PRO A 423 -11.52 8.51 7.77
CA PRO A 423 -12.11 9.83 8.05
C PRO A 423 -11.06 10.89 8.42
N HIS A 424 -10.00 10.51 9.16
CA HIS A 424 -8.90 11.42 9.49
C HIS A 424 -8.12 11.87 8.26
N HIS A 425 -7.86 10.94 7.32
CA HIS A 425 -7.18 11.27 6.08
C HIS A 425 -8.02 12.18 5.19
N TYR A 426 -9.34 11.91 5.09
CA TYR A 426 -10.26 12.80 4.36
C TYR A 426 -10.34 14.18 4.99
N ARG A 427 -10.41 14.26 6.33
CA ARG A 427 -10.45 15.53 7.06
C ARG A 427 -9.20 16.40 6.80
N LYS A 428 -8.03 15.80 6.55
CA LYS A 428 -6.81 16.54 6.20
C LYS A 428 -7.00 17.42 4.97
N PHE A 429 -7.74 16.92 3.95
CA PHE A 429 -7.98 17.62 2.69
C PHE A 429 -9.31 18.40 2.68
N PHE A 430 -10.23 18.02 3.53
CA PHE A 430 -11.57 18.59 3.62
C PHE A 430 -11.93 18.95 5.07
N PRO A 431 -11.18 19.89 5.70
CA PRO A 431 -11.31 20.17 7.13
C PRO A 431 -12.68 20.78 7.50
N GLU A 432 -13.39 21.39 6.54
CA GLU A 432 -14.68 22.03 6.78
C GLU A 432 -15.86 21.05 6.84
N ASP A 433 -15.68 19.80 6.38
CA ASP A 433 -16.75 18.81 6.38
C ASP A 433 -17.09 18.37 7.82
N ALA A 434 -18.31 18.72 8.26
CA ALA A 434 -18.77 18.49 9.63
C ALA A 434 -18.88 16.99 9.98
N MET A 435 -19.27 16.17 8.99
CA MET A 435 -19.44 14.73 9.20
C MET A 435 -18.08 14.02 9.34
N LEU A 436 -17.06 14.42 8.56
CA LEU A 436 -15.70 13.93 8.73
C LEU A 436 -15.11 14.30 10.08
N ARG A 437 -15.38 15.51 10.59
CA ARG A 437 -14.99 15.89 11.96
C ARG A 437 -15.63 14.97 13.00
N ARG A 438 -16.92 14.68 12.83
CA ARG A 438 -17.69 13.82 13.73
C ARG A 438 -17.17 12.39 13.73
N TRP A 439 -16.94 11.79 12.57
CA TRP A 439 -16.38 10.44 12.45
C TRP A 439 -14.95 10.34 12.98
N SER A 440 -14.14 11.39 12.77
CA SER A 440 -12.78 11.45 13.34
C SER A 440 -12.78 11.51 14.87
N ALA A 441 -13.80 12.12 15.48
CA ALA A 441 -13.95 12.12 16.92
C ALA A 441 -14.49 10.78 17.46
N LEU A 442 -15.37 10.13 16.70
CA LEU A 442 -15.95 8.84 17.02
C LEU A 442 -14.91 7.69 16.96
N LEU A 443 -14.03 7.74 15.98
CA LEU A 443 -12.95 6.78 15.75
C LEU A 443 -11.60 7.49 15.95
N PRO A 444 -11.17 7.77 17.20
CA PRO A 444 -10.00 8.59 17.43
C PRO A 444 -8.76 7.99 16.78
N ALA A 445 -7.91 8.86 16.20
CA ALA A 445 -6.64 8.42 15.66
C ALA A 445 -5.84 7.70 16.75
N SER A 446 -5.09 6.67 16.36
CA SER A 446 -4.14 6.06 17.26
C SER A 446 -3.23 7.16 17.79
N GLU A 447 -3.23 7.36 19.09
CA GLU A 447 -2.16 8.07 19.77
C GLU A 447 -0.93 7.19 19.58
N ALA A 448 -0.25 7.50 18.55
CA ALA A 448 1.03 6.92 18.28
C ALA A 448 2.07 7.88 18.80
#